data_e81bb9926f186d5e93000aa4a9e2c8a1
#
_entry.id   e81bb9926f186d5e93000aa4a9e2c8a1
#
_cell.length_a   1.000
_cell.length_b   1.000
_cell.length_c   1.000
_cell.angle_alpha   90.00
_cell.angle_beta   90.00
_cell.angle_gamma   90.00
#
_symmetry.space_group_name_H-M   'P 1'
#
loop_
_entity.id
_entity.type
_entity.pdbx_description
1 polymer ?
#
loop_
_entity_poly.entity_id
_entity_poly.type
_entity_poly.pdbx_seq_one_letter_code
_entity_poly.pdbx_strand_id
1 'polypeptide(L)'
;MPKKPAAPRRSRVKEAHHVLEDALRKAGEARPGDQAKVHGEVAKSLGVSPSMLYKWREPAELGSGQPNPLHRTAQLIVLTGDTRILDWLAEKAGGQFTPVETEPAAGALDQAANTLVREFGLLIADVADAIADRRVTPDETQALRAK
;
A
#
# COMPACT_ATOMS: atom_id res chain seq x y z
N MET A 1 35.43 -16.50 10.28
CA MET A 1 34.06 -17.05 10.14
C MET A 1 33.18 -15.95 9.58
N PRO A 2 32.58 -16.08 8.38
CA PRO A 2 31.72 -15.05 7.82
C PRO A 2 30.41 -15.01 8.60
N LYS A 3 30.00 -13.82 9.02
CA LYS A 3 28.76 -13.52 9.74
C LYS A 3 27.57 -13.76 8.79
N LYS A 4 26.70 -14.72 9.15
CA LYS A 4 25.49 -15.05 8.39
C LYS A 4 24.65 -13.79 8.24
N PRO A 5 24.21 -13.40 7.02
CA PRO A 5 23.36 -12.23 6.82
C PRO A 5 22.05 -12.40 7.61
N ALA A 6 21.67 -11.37 8.35
CA ALA A 6 20.42 -11.35 9.10
C ALA A 6 19.26 -11.43 8.08
N ALA A 7 18.36 -12.39 8.28
CA ALA A 7 17.16 -12.50 7.48
C ALA A 7 16.36 -11.17 7.54
N PRO A 8 15.77 -10.71 6.42
CA PRO A 8 14.99 -9.49 6.43
C PRO A 8 13.85 -9.63 7.45
N ARG A 9 13.75 -8.66 8.36
CA ARG A 9 12.64 -8.57 9.32
C ARG A 9 11.36 -8.41 8.49
N ARG A 10 10.62 -9.49 8.29
CA ARG A 10 9.24 -9.41 7.80
C ARG A 10 8.51 -8.47 8.74
N SER A 11 8.04 -7.35 8.24
CA SER A 11 7.17 -6.44 8.97
C SER A 11 5.98 -7.31 9.42
N ARG A 12 5.80 -7.43 10.73
CA ARG A 12 4.72 -8.24 11.29
C ARG A 12 3.42 -7.55 10.90
N VAL A 13 2.73 -8.13 9.92
CA VAL A 13 1.42 -7.62 9.49
C VAL A 13 0.52 -7.64 10.72
N LYS A 14 -0.04 -6.48 11.07
CA LYS A 14 -0.96 -6.37 12.20
C LYS A 14 -2.23 -7.17 11.92
N GLU A 15 -2.74 -7.82 12.94
CA GLU A 15 -4.04 -8.48 12.87
C GLU A 15 -5.17 -7.47 12.65
N ALA A 16 -6.23 -7.88 11.96
CA ALA A 16 -7.34 -7.01 11.56
C ALA A 16 -7.99 -6.25 12.73
N HIS A 17 -8.10 -6.88 13.90
CA HIS A 17 -8.65 -6.25 15.10
C HIS A 17 -7.74 -5.14 15.64
N HIS A 18 -6.42 -5.29 15.60
CA HIS A 18 -5.47 -4.24 15.98
C HIS A 18 -5.52 -3.05 15.02
N VAL A 19 -5.67 -3.32 13.70
CA VAL A 19 -5.78 -2.24 12.71
C VAL A 19 -7.03 -1.40 12.97
N LEU A 20 -8.17 -2.06 13.24
CA LEU A 20 -9.42 -1.36 13.56
C LEU A 20 -9.32 -0.60 14.87
N GLU A 21 -8.71 -1.18 15.91
CA GLU A 21 -8.49 -0.53 17.19
C GLU A 21 -7.64 0.74 17.05
N ASP A 22 -6.52 0.66 16.34
CA ASP A 22 -5.64 1.80 16.07
C ASP A 22 -6.38 2.92 15.31
N ALA A 23 -7.18 2.56 14.30
CA ALA A 23 -7.97 3.51 13.53
C ALA A 23 -9.00 4.25 14.40
N LEU A 24 -9.73 3.53 15.24
CA LEU A 24 -10.72 4.11 16.15
C LEU A 24 -10.06 4.97 17.25
N ARG A 25 -8.93 4.51 17.79
CA ARG A 25 -8.14 5.30 18.75
C ARG A 25 -7.70 6.61 18.13
N LYS A 26 -7.12 6.58 16.93
CA LYS A 26 -6.67 7.76 16.20
C LYS A 26 -7.83 8.74 15.90
N ALA A 27 -8.99 8.21 15.52
CA ALA A 27 -10.19 9.03 15.32
C ALA A 27 -10.65 9.71 16.62
N GLY A 28 -10.53 9.03 17.77
CA GLY A 28 -10.82 9.59 19.09
C GLY A 28 -9.79 10.64 19.53
N GLU A 29 -8.51 10.43 19.26
CA GLU A 29 -7.43 11.38 19.57
C GLU A 29 -7.59 12.72 18.83
N ALA A 30 -8.15 12.68 17.61
CA ALA A 30 -8.44 13.87 16.83
C ALA A 30 -9.55 14.76 17.45
N ARG A 31 -10.30 14.22 18.44
CA ARG A 31 -11.37 14.91 19.18
C ARG A 31 -11.22 14.68 20.69
N PRO A 32 -10.28 15.34 21.37
CA PRO A 32 -10.01 15.12 22.78
C PRO A 32 -11.27 15.35 23.64
N GLY A 33 -11.56 14.41 24.53
CA GLY A 33 -12.71 14.46 25.46
C GLY A 33 -13.97 13.72 24.96
N ASP A 34 -14.05 13.29 23.70
CA ASP A 34 -15.27 12.75 23.07
C ASP A 34 -15.10 11.35 22.48
N GLN A 35 -14.14 10.54 22.95
CA GLN A 35 -13.86 9.21 22.36
C GLN A 35 -15.10 8.30 22.29
N ALA A 36 -15.90 8.24 23.35
CA ALA A 36 -17.12 7.43 23.37
C ALA A 36 -18.14 7.93 22.33
N LYS A 37 -18.24 9.23 22.13
CA LYS A 37 -19.12 9.84 21.14
C LYS A 37 -18.63 9.55 19.71
N VAL A 38 -17.33 9.64 19.46
CA VAL A 38 -16.74 9.29 18.16
C VAL A 38 -17.04 7.81 17.80
N HIS A 39 -16.87 6.89 18.75
CA HIS A 39 -17.19 5.48 18.52
C HIS A 39 -18.70 5.27 18.28
N GLY A 40 -19.57 6.02 18.98
CA GLY A 40 -21.01 6.00 18.75
C GLY A 40 -21.41 6.52 17.38
N GLU A 41 -20.79 7.62 16.92
CA GLU A 41 -21.00 8.20 15.60
C GLU A 41 -20.54 7.24 14.49
N VAL A 42 -19.37 6.62 14.64
CA VAL A 42 -18.88 5.61 13.69
C VAL A 42 -19.81 4.41 13.63
N ALA A 43 -20.23 3.87 14.76
CA ALA A 43 -21.16 2.76 14.81
C ALA A 43 -22.49 3.09 14.12
N LYS A 44 -23.05 4.27 14.41
CA LYS A 44 -24.28 4.77 13.78
C LYS A 44 -24.13 4.91 12.26
N SER A 45 -23.01 5.48 11.78
CA SER A 45 -22.75 5.65 10.35
C SER A 45 -22.58 4.31 9.62
N LEU A 46 -22.04 3.30 10.30
CA LEU A 46 -21.93 1.93 9.78
C LEU A 46 -23.22 1.12 9.91
N GLY A 47 -24.26 1.65 10.55
CA GLY A 47 -25.49 0.92 10.80
C GLY A 47 -25.35 -0.25 11.78
N VAL A 48 -24.38 -0.18 12.69
CA VAL A 48 -24.14 -1.22 13.70
C VAL A 48 -24.27 -0.67 15.12
N SER A 49 -24.45 -1.57 16.09
CA SER A 49 -24.46 -1.14 17.49
C SER A 49 -23.04 -0.82 17.98
N PRO A 50 -22.89 0.11 18.96
CA PRO A 50 -21.58 0.36 19.58
C PRO A 50 -20.97 -0.91 20.16
N SER A 51 -21.76 -1.81 20.72
CA SER A 51 -21.31 -3.13 21.21
C SER A 51 -20.69 -3.97 20.10
N MET A 52 -21.25 -3.97 18.88
CA MET A 52 -20.68 -4.68 17.73
C MET A 52 -19.32 -4.10 17.34
N LEU A 53 -19.21 -2.77 17.33
CA LEU A 53 -17.95 -2.10 17.02
C LEU A 53 -16.85 -2.48 18.03
N TYR A 54 -17.17 -2.57 19.30
CA TYR A 54 -16.23 -3.04 20.33
C TYR A 54 -15.82 -4.50 20.12
N LYS A 55 -16.77 -5.39 19.79
CA LYS A 55 -16.49 -6.80 19.51
C LYS A 55 -15.55 -7.02 18.33
N TRP A 56 -15.61 -6.15 17.31
CA TRP A 56 -14.68 -6.20 16.19
C TRP A 56 -13.24 -5.83 16.54
N ARG A 57 -13.02 -5.21 17.70
CA ARG A 57 -11.69 -4.89 18.24
C ARG A 57 -11.07 -6.02 19.03
N GLU A 58 -11.81 -7.08 19.25
CA GLU A 58 -11.35 -8.28 19.95
C GLU A 58 -10.95 -9.35 18.95
N PRO A 59 -9.97 -10.22 19.29
CA PRO A 59 -9.70 -11.42 18.51
C PRO A 59 -10.97 -12.25 18.36
N ALA A 60 -11.21 -12.81 17.16
CA ALA A 60 -12.44 -13.56 16.87
C ALA A 60 -12.62 -14.77 17.80
N GLU A 61 -11.51 -15.32 18.31
CA GLU A 61 -11.47 -16.47 19.21
C GLU A 61 -11.92 -16.14 20.65
N LEU A 62 -11.74 -14.87 21.06
CA LEU A 62 -12.02 -14.43 22.43
C LEU A 62 -13.34 -13.66 22.54
N GLY A 63 -13.87 -13.18 21.43
CA GLY A 63 -15.04 -12.31 21.41
C GLY A 63 -16.34 -13.01 21.07
N SER A 64 -17.19 -12.34 20.30
CA SER A 64 -18.51 -12.82 19.89
C SER A 64 -18.48 -13.89 18.79
N GLY A 65 -17.32 -14.36 18.39
CA GLY A 65 -17.14 -15.28 17.27
C GLY A 65 -17.44 -14.67 15.89
N GLN A 66 -17.62 -13.35 15.81
CA GLN A 66 -17.87 -12.66 14.54
C GLN A 66 -16.57 -12.01 14.03
N PRO A 67 -16.04 -12.46 12.88
CA PRO A 67 -14.87 -11.83 12.29
C PRO A 67 -15.18 -10.38 11.91
N ASN A 68 -14.23 -9.51 12.18
CA ASN A 68 -14.36 -8.10 11.81
C ASN A 68 -14.37 -7.92 10.28
N PRO A 69 -14.93 -6.81 9.76
CA PRO A 69 -15.04 -6.58 8.30
C PRO A 69 -13.70 -6.64 7.58
N LEU A 70 -12.61 -6.14 8.19
CA LEU A 70 -11.28 -6.17 7.59
C LEU A 70 -10.76 -7.60 7.42
N HIS A 71 -11.04 -8.46 8.38
CA HIS A 71 -10.67 -9.88 8.28
C HIS A 71 -11.40 -10.56 7.12
N ARG A 72 -12.71 -10.32 6.99
CA ARG A 72 -13.50 -10.85 5.86
C ARG A 72 -13.03 -10.32 4.52
N THR A 73 -12.71 -9.03 4.43
CA THR A 73 -12.17 -8.44 3.21
C THR A 73 -10.83 -9.06 2.83
N ALA A 74 -9.93 -9.25 3.80
CA ALA A 74 -8.65 -9.92 3.56
C ALA A 74 -8.85 -11.37 3.09
N GLN A 75 -9.75 -12.13 3.71
CA GLN A 75 -10.10 -13.49 3.26
C GLN A 75 -10.66 -13.50 1.83
N LEU A 76 -11.52 -12.54 1.49
CA LEU A 76 -12.10 -12.45 0.15
C LEU A 76 -11.01 -12.23 -0.90
N ILE A 77 -10.06 -11.33 -0.64
CA ILE A 77 -8.91 -11.09 -1.54
C ILE A 77 -8.07 -12.36 -1.72
N VAL A 78 -7.77 -13.07 -0.63
CA VAL A 78 -6.99 -14.31 -0.69
C VAL A 78 -7.73 -15.40 -1.47
N LEU A 79 -9.04 -15.55 -1.26
CA LEU A 79 -9.85 -16.60 -1.91
C LEU A 79 -10.09 -16.33 -3.39
N THR A 80 -10.24 -15.05 -3.76
CA THR A 80 -10.48 -14.66 -5.16
C THR A 80 -9.19 -14.44 -5.95
N GLY A 81 -8.08 -14.15 -5.27
CA GLY A 81 -6.84 -13.70 -5.90
C GLY A 81 -6.96 -12.32 -6.57
N ASP A 82 -8.04 -11.58 -6.33
CA ASP A 82 -8.37 -10.34 -7.03
C ASP A 82 -7.99 -9.12 -6.19
N THR A 83 -7.06 -8.33 -6.70
CA THR A 83 -6.56 -7.11 -6.03
C THR A 83 -7.40 -5.87 -6.30
N ARG A 84 -8.41 -5.91 -7.20
CA ARG A 84 -9.28 -4.77 -7.50
C ARG A 84 -10.05 -4.26 -6.27
N ILE A 85 -10.25 -5.13 -5.27
CA ILE A 85 -10.82 -4.73 -3.98
C ILE A 85 -9.90 -3.74 -3.26
N LEU A 86 -8.57 -3.97 -3.33
CA LEU A 86 -7.56 -3.07 -2.75
C LEU A 86 -7.49 -1.74 -3.50
N ASP A 87 -7.56 -1.79 -4.85
CA ASP A 87 -7.60 -0.59 -5.68
C ASP A 87 -8.81 0.28 -5.31
N TRP A 88 -10.00 -0.32 -5.23
CA TRP A 88 -11.22 0.37 -4.85
C TRP A 88 -11.15 0.97 -3.44
N LEU A 89 -10.63 0.23 -2.45
CA LEU A 89 -10.46 0.73 -1.09
C LEU A 89 -9.45 1.88 -1.03
N ALA A 90 -8.34 1.77 -1.78
CA ALA A 90 -7.33 2.82 -1.84
C ALA A 90 -7.89 4.11 -2.44
N GLU A 91 -8.65 4.03 -3.54
CA GLU A 91 -9.35 5.18 -4.14
C GLU A 91 -10.32 5.83 -3.15
N LYS A 92 -11.12 5.05 -2.41
CA LYS A 92 -12.02 5.57 -1.37
C LYS A 92 -11.28 6.28 -0.24
N ALA A 93 -10.05 5.87 0.03
CA ALA A 93 -9.17 6.51 1.02
C ALA A 93 -8.36 7.69 0.44
N GLY A 94 -8.50 8.01 -0.85
CA GLY A 94 -7.75 9.08 -1.52
C GLY A 94 -6.31 8.69 -1.86
N GLY A 95 -6.04 7.41 -2.03
CA GLY A 95 -4.74 6.84 -2.36
C GLY A 95 -4.78 5.89 -3.55
N GLN A 96 -3.68 5.18 -3.76
CA GLN A 96 -3.52 4.14 -4.77
C GLN A 96 -2.91 2.90 -4.11
N PHE A 97 -3.32 1.73 -4.56
CA PHE A 97 -2.68 0.48 -4.17
C PHE A 97 -1.57 0.16 -5.18
N THR A 98 -0.35 -0.05 -4.67
CA THR A 98 0.77 -0.53 -5.48
C THR A 98 1.14 -1.92 -4.99
N PRO A 99 0.97 -2.97 -5.82
CA PRO A 99 1.44 -4.30 -5.46
C PRO A 99 2.94 -4.25 -5.14
N VAL A 100 3.34 -4.85 -4.03
CA VAL A 100 4.76 -5.11 -3.79
C VAL A 100 5.13 -6.28 -4.70
N GLU A 101 5.93 -6.04 -5.72
CA GLU A 101 6.51 -7.12 -6.50
C GLU A 101 7.29 -8.02 -5.54
N THR A 102 6.85 -9.25 -5.42
CA THR A 102 7.56 -10.29 -4.67
C THR A 102 8.93 -10.39 -5.32
N GLU A 103 9.99 -10.24 -4.53
CA GLU A 103 11.39 -10.10 -4.95
C GLU A 103 11.68 -10.75 -6.30
N PRO A 104 12.17 -9.98 -7.29
CA PRO A 104 12.59 -10.57 -8.56
C PRO A 104 13.61 -11.66 -8.25
N ALA A 105 13.49 -12.78 -8.94
CA ALA A 105 14.44 -13.91 -8.82
C ALA A 105 15.87 -13.37 -8.81
N ALA A 106 16.73 -13.96 -7.98
CA ALA A 106 18.12 -13.54 -7.84
C ALA A 106 18.76 -13.35 -9.23
N GLY A 107 19.18 -12.11 -9.56
CA GLY A 107 19.66 -11.71 -10.88
C GLY A 107 18.71 -10.80 -11.67
N ALA A 108 17.39 -10.79 -11.42
CA ALA A 108 16.46 -9.90 -12.12
C ALA A 108 16.63 -8.44 -11.69
N LEU A 109 17.03 -8.20 -10.43
CA LEU A 109 17.37 -6.85 -9.95
C LEU A 109 18.61 -6.30 -10.66
N ASP A 110 19.63 -7.13 -10.85
CA ASP A 110 20.84 -6.74 -11.57
C ASP A 110 20.55 -6.46 -13.05
N GLN A 111 19.70 -7.26 -13.69
CA GLN A 111 19.25 -7.03 -15.06
C GLN A 111 18.43 -5.75 -15.18
N ALA A 112 17.49 -5.50 -14.27
CA ALA A 112 16.68 -4.29 -14.25
C ALA A 112 17.54 -3.04 -14.01
N ALA A 113 18.50 -3.09 -13.08
CA ALA A 113 19.45 -2.02 -12.85
C ALA A 113 20.33 -1.73 -14.06
N ASN A 114 20.87 -2.79 -14.71
CA ASN A 114 21.67 -2.63 -15.92
C ASN A 114 20.86 -2.06 -17.08
N THR A 115 19.60 -2.47 -17.23
CA THR A 115 18.70 -1.92 -18.26
C THR A 115 18.44 -0.43 -18.00
N LEU A 116 18.12 -0.06 -16.77
CA LEU A 116 17.88 1.33 -16.37
C LEU A 116 19.11 2.22 -16.61
N VAL A 117 20.30 1.76 -16.23
CA VAL A 117 21.57 2.48 -16.47
C VAL A 117 21.82 2.68 -17.97
N ARG A 118 21.54 1.66 -18.77
CA ARG A 118 21.69 1.73 -20.24
C ARG A 118 20.71 2.74 -20.85
N GLU A 119 19.44 2.68 -20.49
CA GLU A 119 18.41 3.60 -20.99
C GLU A 119 18.70 5.04 -20.57
N PHE A 120 19.14 5.24 -19.34
CA PHE A 120 19.58 6.56 -18.86
C PHE A 120 20.81 7.08 -19.62
N GLY A 121 21.77 6.21 -19.92
CA GLY A 121 22.94 6.56 -20.73
C GLY A 121 22.56 6.99 -22.15
N LEU A 122 21.60 6.31 -22.79
CA LEU A 122 21.09 6.70 -24.10
C LEU A 122 20.36 8.05 -24.06
N LEU A 123 19.54 8.28 -23.03
CA LEU A 123 18.86 9.56 -22.85
C LEU A 123 19.85 10.71 -22.66
N ILE A 124 20.92 10.53 -21.88
CA ILE A 124 21.97 11.54 -21.69
C ILE A 124 22.68 11.82 -23.00
N ALA A 125 22.96 10.80 -23.82
CA ALA A 125 23.60 10.99 -25.14
C ALA A 125 22.68 11.81 -26.06
N ASP A 126 21.40 11.46 -26.17
CA ASP A 126 20.41 12.19 -26.97
C ASP A 126 20.28 13.67 -26.53
N VAL A 127 20.28 13.92 -25.22
CA VAL A 127 20.26 15.28 -24.68
C VAL A 127 21.57 16.04 -25.00
N ALA A 128 22.72 15.38 -24.91
CA ALA A 128 24.00 15.98 -25.20
C ALA A 128 24.11 16.37 -26.70
N ASP A 129 23.63 15.52 -27.59
CA ASP A 129 23.58 15.77 -29.04
C ASP A 129 22.64 16.97 -29.35
N ALA A 130 21.44 17.01 -28.75
CA ALA A 130 20.51 18.13 -28.91
C ALA A 130 21.07 19.45 -28.38
N ILE A 131 21.90 19.44 -27.33
CA ILE A 131 22.58 20.64 -26.81
C ILE A 131 23.74 21.06 -27.73
N ALA A 132 24.48 20.10 -28.31
CA ALA A 132 25.62 20.39 -29.18
C ALA A 132 25.18 21.14 -30.45
N ASP A 133 24.02 20.77 -31.00
CA ASP A 133 23.44 21.40 -32.20
C ASP A 133 22.75 22.75 -31.90
N ARG A 134 22.58 23.12 -30.62
CA ARG A 134 21.84 24.32 -30.19
C ARG A 134 20.44 24.46 -30.80
N ARG A 135 19.85 23.38 -31.30
CA ARG A 135 18.50 23.33 -31.89
C ARG A 135 17.85 22.05 -31.42
N VAL A 136 16.76 22.16 -30.68
CA VAL A 136 15.90 21.03 -30.37
C VAL A 136 14.82 20.96 -31.44
N THR A 137 14.87 19.95 -32.30
CA THR A 137 13.86 19.76 -33.33
C THR A 137 12.58 19.16 -32.76
N PRO A 138 11.41 19.35 -33.39
CA PRO A 138 10.17 18.72 -32.97
C PRO A 138 10.26 17.20 -32.89
N ASP A 139 11.03 16.58 -33.79
CA ASP A 139 11.22 15.13 -33.88
C ASP A 139 12.04 14.61 -32.67
N GLU A 140 13.09 15.32 -32.27
CA GLU A 140 13.88 15.02 -31.07
C GLU A 140 13.05 15.15 -29.78
N THR A 141 12.19 16.17 -29.73
CA THR A 141 11.26 16.35 -28.60
C THR A 141 10.27 15.20 -28.49
N GLN A 142 9.79 14.67 -29.63
CA GLN A 142 8.90 13.54 -29.66
C GLN A 142 9.59 12.22 -29.29
N ALA A 143 10.82 12.02 -29.74
CA ALA A 143 11.67 10.86 -29.40
C ALA A 143 11.98 10.82 -27.88
N LEU A 144 12.28 11.97 -27.27
CA LEU A 144 12.53 12.09 -25.82
C LEU A 144 11.28 11.81 -24.97
N ARG A 145 10.07 12.11 -25.48
CA ARG A 145 8.81 11.82 -24.77
C ARG A 145 8.35 10.38 -24.89
N ALA A 146 8.86 9.62 -25.86
CA ALA A 146 8.48 8.24 -26.13
C ALA A 146 9.34 7.20 -25.36
N LYS A 147 10.39 7.65 -24.68
CA LYS A 147 11.27 6.83 -23.82
C LYS A 147 10.94 7.05 -22.35
#